data_493b826024c175ee8d410ea0c9f36c0b
#
_entry.id   493b826024c175ee8d410ea0c9f36c0b
#
_cell.length_a   1.000
_cell.length_b   1.000
_cell.length_c   1.000
_cell.angle_alpha   90.00
_cell.angle_beta   90.00
_cell.angle_gamma   90.00
#
_symmetry.space_group_name_H-M   'P 1'
#
loop_
_entity.id
_entity.type
_entity.pdbx_description
1 polymer ?
#
loop_
_entity_poly.entity_id
_entity_poly.type
_entity_poly.pdbx_seq_one_letter_code
_entity_poly.pdbx_strand_id
1 'polypeptide(L)'
;MTVRLQTEDFDISAEIDALTNGNTAIGAVVTFTGLVRDMVGDARITDMTLEHYPSMAKAELDRIEQEAAIRWPDLMGSRIIHRHGKLTPGERIVLVITYSSHRQVAFESAEFIMDYLKTRAPFWKKESLVSGTSGWVKATDADDAALKRWQE
;
A
#
# COMPACT_ATOMS: atom_id res chain seq x y z
N MET A 1 -15.31 6.73 0.51
CA MET A 1 -14.30 6.21 -0.43
C MET A 1 -13.19 5.58 0.35
N THR A 2 -12.83 4.38 -0.03
CA THR A 2 -11.87 3.57 0.71
C THR A 2 -10.44 3.74 0.23
N VAL A 3 -10.23 4.35 -0.94
CA VAL A 3 -8.91 4.65 -1.49
C VAL A 3 -8.65 6.14 -1.48
N ARG A 4 -7.49 6.55 -0.94
CA ARG A 4 -7.04 7.94 -1.00
C ARG A 4 -5.60 8.02 -1.52
N LEU A 5 -5.38 8.99 -2.40
CA LEU A 5 -4.06 9.38 -2.89
C LEU A 5 -3.77 10.77 -2.33
N GLN A 6 -2.67 10.95 -1.63
CA GLN A 6 -2.35 12.21 -0.96
C GLN A 6 -0.85 12.42 -0.81
N THR A 7 -0.43 13.65 -0.64
CA THR A 7 0.96 13.98 -0.33
C THR A 7 1.22 13.99 1.17
N GLU A 8 0.19 14.24 1.96
CA GLU A 8 0.27 14.38 3.41
C GLU A 8 0.41 13.01 4.09
N ASP A 9 1.02 13.02 5.26
CA ASP A 9 1.06 11.85 6.13
C ASP A 9 -0.36 11.50 6.62
N PHE A 10 -0.50 10.35 7.25
CA PHE A 10 -1.77 9.85 7.76
C PHE A 10 -1.62 9.41 9.22
N ASP A 11 -2.72 9.47 9.95
CA ASP A 11 -2.80 8.99 11.34
C ASP A 11 -3.44 7.61 11.35
N ILE A 12 -2.62 6.58 11.62
CA ILE A 12 -3.06 5.18 11.56
C ILE A 12 -4.19 4.91 12.57
N SER A 13 -4.04 5.39 13.80
CA SER A 13 -5.08 5.20 14.82
C SER A 13 -6.41 5.84 14.42
N ALA A 14 -6.35 7.05 13.90
CA ALA A 14 -7.56 7.75 13.45
C ALA A 14 -8.24 7.00 12.30
N GLU A 15 -7.46 6.43 11.38
CA GLU A 15 -8.00 5.66 10.27
C GLU A 15 -8.67 4.37 10.75
N ILE A 16 -8.05 3.67 11.70
CA ILE A 16 -8.65 2.46 12.28
C ILE A 16 -9.95 2.80 12.99
N ASP A 17 -9.95 3.86 13.80
CA ASP A 17 -11.13 4.27 14.55
C ASP A 17 -12.28 4.64 13.61
N ALA A 18 -11.98 5.36 12.53
CA ALA A 18 -13.01 5.76 11.56
C ALA A 18 -13.66 4.54 10.88
N LEU A 19 -12.91 3.48 10.65
CA LEU A 19 -13.43 2.28 9.97
C LEU A 19 -14.16 1.34 10.93
N THR A 20 -13.78 1.30 12.18
CA THR A 20 -14.28 0.30 13.13
C THR A 20 -15.31 0.84 14.12
N ASN A 21 -15.42 2.15 14.24
CA ASN A 21 -16.29 2.79 15.21
C ASN A 21 -17.75 2.35 15.05
N GLY A 22 -18.33 1.85 16.15
CA GLY A 22 -19.71 1.44 16.18
C GLY A 22 -20.02 0.10 15.54
N ASN A 23 -19.02 -0.60 14.99
CA ASN A 23 -19.22 -1.93 14.40
C ASN A 23 -18.61 -3.02 15.27
N THR A 24 -19.42 -3.60 16.14
CA THR A 24 -18.98 -4.64 17.07
C THR A 24 -18.88 -6.04 16.44
N ALA A 25 -19.23 -6.18 15.17
CA ALA A 25 -19.06 -7.44 14.44
C ALA A 25 -17.61 -7.64 13.95
N ILE A 26 -16.81 -6.59 13.93
CA ILE A 26 -15.40 -6.67 13.54
C ILE A 26 -14.61 -7.34 14.66
N GLY A 27 -13.98 -8.46 14.34
CA GLY A 27 -13.12 -9.20 15.29
C GLY A 27 -11.64 -9.10 14.98
N ALA A 28 -11.27 -8.64 13.79
CA ALA A 28 -9.87 -8.54 13.38
C ALA A 28 -9.64 -7.34 12.47
N VAL A 29 -8.57 -6.60 12.75
CA VAL A 29 -8.10 -5.49 11.91
C VAL A 29 -6.63 -5.75 11.64
N VAL A 30 -6.23 -5.74 10.38
CA VAL A 30 -4.84 -5.87 9.96
C VAL A 30 -4.43 -4.58 9.28
N THR A 31 -3.28 -4.04 9.67
CA THR A 31 -2.70 -2.86 9.04
C THR A 31 -1.31 -3.21 8.53
N PHE A 32 -1.01 -2.72 7.33
CA PHE A 32 0.33 -2.70 6.79
C PHE A 32 0.72 -1.26 6.52
N THR A 33 1.92 -0.87 6.97
CA THR A 33 2.48 0.46 6.71
C THR A 33 3.83 0.29 6.06
N GLY A 34 3.99 0.86 4.86
CA GLY A 34 5.28 0.90 4.18
C GLY A 34 6.00 2.19 4.52
N LEU A 35 7.29 2.10 4.75
CA LEU A 35 8.16 3.24 5.07
C LEU A 35 9.26 3.38 4.03
N VAL A 36 9.76 4.61 3.87
CA VAL A 36 10.94 4.87 3.04
C VAL A 36 12.17 4.37 3.80
N ARG A 37 12.90 3.44 3.20
CA ARG A 37 14.18 2.95 3.76
C ARG A 37 15.30 3.93 3.42
N ASP A 38 16.35 3.93 4.23
CA ASP A 38 17.52 4.80 4.00
C ASP A 38 18.57 4.16 3.08
N MET A 39 18.40 2.90 2.68
CA MET A 39 19.35 2.16 1.84
C MET A 39 18.63 1.39 0.74
N VAL A 40 19.26 1.32 -0.42
CA VAL A 40 18.90 0.42 -1.51
C VAL A 40 20.15 -0.39 -1.83
N GLY A 41 20.16 -1.69 -1.43
CA GLY A 41 21.38 -2.48 -1.44
C GLY A 41 22.43 -1.85 -0.53
N ASP A 42 23.59 -1.50 -1.08
CA ASP A 42 24.68 -0.83 -0.33
C ASP A 42 24.63 0.70 -0.46
N ALA A 43 23.68 1.24 -1.24
CA ALA A 43 23.58 2.68 -1.50
C ALA A 43 22.62 3.35 -0.52
N ARG A 44 23.03 4.50 0.03
CA ARG A 44 22.18 5.35 0.87
C ARG A 44 21.36 6.28 0.02
N ILE A 45 20.06 6.40 0.35
CA ILE A 45 19.18 7.36 -0.32
C ILE A 45 18.95 8.58 0.57
N THR A 46 18.81 9.75 -0.06
CA THR A 46 18.48 11.01 0.61
C THR A 46 16.98 11.26 0.57
N ASP A 47 16.35 10.87 -0.52
CA ASP A 47 14.92 11.01 -0.70
C ASP A 47 14.43 10.08 -1.80
N MET A 48 13.12 9.92 -1.86
CA MET A 48 12.42 9.19 -2.89
C MET A 48 11.26 10.05 -3.36
N THR A 49 11.04 10.13 -4.66
CA THR A 49 9.87 10.80 -5.21
C THR A 49 8.97 9.77 -5.85
N LEU A 50 7.70 9.77 -5.46
CA LEU A 50 6.67 8.95 -6.07
C LEU A 50 5.81 9.80 -6.98
N GLU A 51 5.75 9.42 -8.24
CA GLU A 51 4.90 10.06 -9.24
C GLU A 51 3.82 9.10 -9.70
N HIS A 52 2.70 9.65 -10.14
CA HIS A 52 1.56 8.86 -10.59
C HIS A 52 0.70 9.65 -11.57
N TYR A 53 -0.13 8.93 -12.32
CA TYR A 53 -1.24 9.52 -13.05
C TYR A 53 -2.49 9.39 -12.17
N PRO A 54 -3.05 10.51 -11.64
CA PRO A 54 -4.06 10.43 -10.59
C PRO A 54 -5.28 9.58 -10.95
N SER A 55 -5.85 9.75 -12.14
CA SER A 55 -7.03 8.99 -12.54
C SER A 55 -6.73 7.50 -12.73
N MET A 56 -5.58 7.16 -13.32
CA MET A 56 -5.17 5.76 -13.50
C MET A 56 -4.84 5.09 -12.17
N ALA A 57 -4.12 5.79 -11.31
CA ALA A 57 -3.75 5.27 -9.99
C ALA A 57 -4.99 4.99 -9.15
N LYS A 58 -5.91 5.96 -9.09
CA LYS A 58 -7.16 5.80 -8.34
C LYS A 58 -7.99 4.63 -8.86
N ALA A 59 -8.14 4.53 -10.17
CA ALA A 59 -8.90 3.44 -10.79
C ALA A 59 -8.29 2.08 -10.50
N GLU A 60 -6.96 1.97 -10.59
CA GLU A 60 -6.26 0.70 -10.34
C GLU A 60 -6.35 0.30 -8.87
N LEU A 61 -6.21 1.23 -7.94
CA LEU A 61 -6.35 0.93 -6.51
C LEU A 61 -7.79 0.55 -6.16
N ASP A 62 -8.78 1.23 -6.73
CA ASP A 62 -10.19 0.86 -6.56
C ASP A 62 -10.44 -0.56 -7.09
N ARG A 63 -9.84 -0.91 -8.22
CA ARG A 63 -9.96 -2.26 -8.81
C ARG A 63 -9.34 -3.32 -7.90
N ILE A 64 -8.18 -3.04 -7.32
CA ILE A 64 -7.52 -3.96 -6.38
C ILE A 64 -8.42 -4.23 -5.17
N GLU A 65 -9.03 -3.19 -4.60
CA GLU A 65 -9.97 -3.34 -3.50
C GLU A 65 -11.18 -4.18 -3.88
N GLN A 66 -11.73 -3.94 -5.06
CA GLN A 66 -12.89 -4.69 -5.56
C GLN A 66 -12.54 -6.16 -5.76
N GLU A 67 -11.38 -6.46 -6.33
CA GLU A 67 -10.92 -7.85 -6.50
C GLU A 67 -10.75 -8.55 -5.16
N ALA A 68 -10.22 -7.86 -4.15
CA ALA A 68 -10.11 -8.42 -2.81
C ALA A 68 -11.48 -8.75 -2.22
N ALA A 69 -12.43 -7.83 -2.36
CA ALA A 69 -13.79 -8.03 -1.86
C ALA A 69 -14.50 -9.21 -2.54
N ILE A 70 -14.26 -9.40 -3.83
CA ILE A 70 -14.82 -10.54 -4.58
C ILE A 70 -14.17 -11.84 -4.13
N ARG A 71 -12.85 -11.83 -3.93
CA ARG A 71 -12.09 -13.04 -3.56
C ARG A 71 -12.40 -13.49 -2.14
N TRP A 72 -12.63 -12.55 -1.24
CA TRP A 72 -12.98 -12.83 0.16
C TRP A 72 -14.32 -12.21 0.50
N PRO A 73 -15.43 -12.93 0.26
CA PRO A 73 -16.77 -12.40 0.59
C PRO A 73 -16.95 -12.04 2.06
N ASP A 74 -16.16 -12.64 2.96
CA ASP A 74 -16.20 -12.35 4.40
C ASP A 74 -15.39 -11.12 4.78
N LEU A 75 -14.65 -10.54 3.84
CA LEU A 75 -13.96 -9.26 4.08
C LEU A 75 -15.01 -8.17 4.30
N MET A 76 -14.97 -7.55 5.47
CA MET A 76 -15.96 -6.53 5.83
C MET A 76 -15.62 -5.18 5.22
N GLY A 77 -14.34 -4.91 5.00
CA GLY A 77 -13.91 -3.71 4.32
C GLY A 77 -12.40 -3.56 4.31
N SER A 78 -11.97 -2.52 3.60
CA SER A 78 -10.56 -2.18 3.46
C SER A 78 -10.37 -0.68 3.30
N ARG A 79 -9.14 -0.22 3.50
CA ARG A 79 -8.72 1.13 3.18
C ARG A 79 -7.30 1.10 2.63
N ILE A 80 -7.09 1.86 1.56
CA ILE A 80 -5.76 2.06 0.99
C ILE A 80 -5.49 3.55 0.96
N ILE A 81 -4.40 3.98 1.58
CA ILE A 81 -3.92 5.36 1.48
C ILE A 81 -2.51 5.27 0.89
N HIS A 82 -2.30 5.92 -0.24
CA HIS A 82 -0.98 5.95 -0.88
C HIS A 82 -0.53 7.39 -1.04
N ARG A 83 0.64 7.69 -0.49
CA ARG A 83 1.25 9.00 -0.63
C ARG A 83 2.01 9.08 -1.94
N HIS A 84 2.16 10.29 -2.43
CA HIS A 84 2.95 10.61 -3.60
C HIS A 84 3.75 11.88 -3.33
N GLY A 85 4.66 12.23 -4.24
CA GLY A 85 5.56 13.35 -4.07
C GLY A 85 6.86 12.94 -3.41
N LYS A 86 7.59 13.90 -2.89
CA LYS A 86 8.91 13.68 -2.29
C LYS A 86 8.78 13.19 -0.85
N LEU A 87 9.46 12.08 -0.56
CA LEU A 87 9.49 11.46 0.76
C LEU A 87 10.94 11.22 1.17
N THR A 88 11.23 11.36 2.45
CA THR A 88 12.56 11.12 3.01
C THR A 88 12.55 9.83 3.84
N PRO A 89 13.74 9.23 4.12
CA PRO A 89 13.81 8.01 4.92
C PRO A 89 13.07 8.12 6.25
N GLY A 90 12.32 7.08 6.58
CA GLY A 90 11.49 7.03 7.78
C GLY A 90 10.06 7.51 7.57
N GLU A 91 9.76 8.22 6.49
CA GLU A 91 8.39 8.65 6.21
C GLU A 91 7.54 7.46 5.77
N ARG A 92 6.25 7.54 6.09
CA ARG A 92 5.26 6.55 5.68
C ARG A 92 4.88 6.77 4.22
N ILE A 93 4.77 5.69 3.46
CA ILE A 93 4.43 5.75 2.02
C ILE A 93 3.00 5.30 1.80
N VAL A 94 2.62 4.20 2.42
CA VAL A 94 1.37 3.52 2.14
C VAL A 94 0.79 2.93 3.41
N LEU A 95 -0.53 2.97 3.50
CA LEU A 95 -1.29 2.29 4.55
C LEU A 95 -2.32 1.40 3.89
N VAL A 96 -2.35 0.15 4.28
CA VAL A 96 -3.42 -0.79 3.92
C VAL A 96 -4.07 -1.26 5.21
N ILE A 97 -5.38 -1.13 5.31
CA ILE A 97 -6.17 -1.64 6.42
C ILE A 97 -7.19 -2.61 5.85
N THR A 98 -7.28 -3.80 6.43
CA THR A 98 -8.35 -4.76 6.13
C THR A 98 -8.99 -5.19 7.43
N TYR A 99 -10.30 -5.44 7.42
CA TYR A 99 -10.99 -5.86 8.62
C TYR A 99 -12.10 -6.86 8.31
N SER A 100 -12.29 -7.78 9.23
CA SER A 100 -13.24 -8.88 9.11
C SER A 100 -13.64 -9.38 10.49
N SER A 101 -14.56 -10.33 10.55
CA SER A 101 -14.93 -10.97 11.82
C SER A 101 -13.80 -11.83 12.37
N HIS A 102 -12.96 -12.40 11.50
CA HIS A 102 -11.87 -13.30 11.86
C HIS A 102 -10.57 -12.90 11.18
N ARG A 103 -9.44 -13.26 11.81
CA ARG A 103 -8.11 -12.81 11.39
C ARG A 103 -7.65 -13.33 10.04
N GLN A 104 -8.03 -14.53 9.63
CA GLN A 104 -7.50 -15.16 8.40
C GLN A 104 -7.79 -14.31 7.17
N VAL A 105 -9.03 -13.92 6.98
CA VAL A 105 -9.44 -13.09 5.84
C VAL A 105 -8.74 -11.74 5.89
N ALA A 106 -8.62 -11.15 7.08
CA ALA A 106 -7.94 -9.86 7.24
C ALA A 106 -6.47 -9.95 6.83
N PHE A 107 -5.74 -10.99 7.26
CA PHE A 107 -4.34 -11.18 6.87
C PHE A 107 -4.19 -11.45 5.38
N GLU A 108 -4.97 -12.39 4.84
CA GLU A 108 -4.84 -12.79 3.44
C GLU A 108 -5.17 -11.64 2.50
N SER A 109 -6.23 -10.89 2.77
CA SER A 109 -6.62 -9.76 1.92
C SER A 109 -5.63 -8.61 1.98
N ALA A 110 -5.04 -8.34 3.14
CA ALA A 110 -3.99 -7.34 3.26
C ALA A 110 -2.76 -7.71 2.43
N GLU A 111 -2.33 -8.96 2.50
CA GLU A 111 -1.19 -9.45 1.72
C GLU A 111 -1.47 -9.40 0.21
N PHE A 112 -2.65 -9.83 -0.20
CA PHE A 112 -3.11 -9.74 -1.59
C PHE A 112 -3.04 -8.30 -2.12
N ILE A 113 -3.61 -7.37 -1.37
CA ILE A 113 -3.62 -5.94 -1.75
C ILE A 113 -2.19 -5.45 -1.91
N MET A 114 -1.31 -5.76 -0.96
CA MET A 114 0.09 -5.31 -1.03
C MET A 114 0.84 -5.91 -2.21
N ASP A 115 0.63 -7.18 -2.51
CA ASP A 115 1.30 -7.82 -3.65
C ASP A 115 0.89 -7.15 -4.97
N TYR A 116 -0.39 -6.80 -5.13
CA TYR A 116 -0.86 -6.06 -6.30
C TYR A 116 -0.34 -4.61 -6.33
N LEU A 117 -0.31 -3.93 -5.18
CA LEU A 117 0.21 -2.57 -5.09
C LEU A 117 1.68 -2.50 -5.53
N LYS A 118 2.48 -3.49 -5.19
CA LYS A 118 3.90 -3.53 -5.50
C LYS A 118 4.18 -3.71 -6.99
N THR A 119 3.26 -4.30 -7.74
CA THR A 119 3.50 -4.67 -9.14
C THR A 119 2.57 -4.00 -10.12
N ARG A 120 1.33 -3.71 -9.74
CA ARG A 120 0.28 -3.21 -10.64
C ARG A 120 -0.08 -1.75 -10.47
N ALA A 121 0.22 -1.14 -9.32
CA ALA A 121 -0.11 0.25 -9.10
C ALA A 121 0.74 1.14 -10.01
N PRO A 122 0.13 2.11 -10.73
CA PRO A 122 0.85 2.95 -11.68
C PRO A 122 1.57 4.10 -10.96
N PHE A 123 2.52 3.74 -10.12
CA PHE A 123 3.42 4.66 -9.44
C PHE A 123 4.84 4.45 -9.95
N TRP A 124 5.55 5.55 -10.12
CA TRP A 124 6.96 5.55 -10.48
C TRP A 124 7.77 6.10 -9.32
N LYS A 125 8.81 5.34 -8.95
CA LYS A 125 9.75 5.76 -7.91
C LYS A 125 11.01 6.32 -8.54
N LYS A 126 11.42 7.47 -8.06
CA LYS A 126 12.74 8.04 -8.36
C LYS A 126 13.49 8.17 -7.05
N GLU A 127 14.63 7.51 -6.92
CA GLU A 127 15.46 7.57 -5.74
C GLU A 127 16.66 8.48 -5.98
N SER A 128 16.92 9.37 -5.02
CA SER A 128 18.12 10.20 -5.01
C SER A 128 19.07 9.62 -3.98
N LEU A 129 20.32 9.36 -4.40
CA LEU A 129 21.33 8.74 -3.54
C LEU A 129 22.22 9.80 -2.90
N VAL A 130 22.80 9.47 -1.76
CA VAL A 130 23.79 10.31 -1.08
C VAL A 130 24.97 10.61 -2.00
N SER A 131 25.31 9.69 -2.90
CA SER A 131 26.35 9.88 -3.91
C SER A 131 26.03 10.94 -4.97
N GLY A 132 24.78 11.46 -4.98
CA GLY A 132 24.34 12.44 -5.98
C GLY A 132 23.71 11.84 -7.22
N THR A 133 23.68 10.52 -7.35
CA THR A 133 22.99 9.86 -8.46
C THR A 133 21.51 9.69 -8.16
N SER A 134 20.69 9.63 -9.20
CA SER A 134 19.27 9.38 -9.07
C SER A 134 18.79 8.50 -10.21
N GLY A 135 17.69 7.80 -10.02
CA GLY A 135 17.13 6.94 -11.05
C GLY A 135 15.78 6.35 -10.68
N TRP A 136 15.10 5.86 -11.70
CA TRP A 136 13.80 5.20 -11.55
C TRP A 136 13.99 3.76 -11.10
N VAL A 137 13.10 3.30 -10.21
CA VAL A 137 13.14 1.96 -9.63
C VAL A 137 11.99 1.14 -10.18
N LYS A 138 12.28 -0.10 -10.59
CA LYS A 138 11.29 -1.07 -11.06
C LYS A 138 10.89 -2.04 -9.95
N ALA A 139 9.73 -2.68 -10.11
CA ALA A 139 9.33 -3.78 -9.25
C ALA A 139 10.41 -4.89 -9.26
N THR A 140 10.61 -5.52 -8.12
CA THR A 140 11.60 -6.59 -7.98
C THR A 140 11.03 -7.93 -8.48
N ASP A 141 11.93 -8.88 -8.78
CA ASP A 141 11.52 -10.24 -9.13
C ASP A 141 10.74 -10.91 -7.99
N ALA A 142 11.08 -10.61 -6.75
CA ALA A 142 10.36 -11.12 -5.59
C ALA A 142 8.93 -10.60 -5.54
N ASP A 143 8.72 -9.33 -5.91
CA ASP A 143 7.39 -8.73 -5.98
C ASP A 143 6.55 -9.41 -7.07
N ASP A 144 7.13 -9.66 -8.24
CA ASP A 144 6.45 -10.36 -9.34
C ASP A 144 6.10 -11.80 -8.96
N ALA A 145 6.99 -12.50 -8.29
CA ALA A 145 6.76 -13.86 -7.81
C ALA A 145 5.64 -13.91 -6.77
N ALA A 146 5.61 -12.95 -5.85
CA ALA A 146 4.56 -12.84 -4.85
C ALA A 146 3.20 -12.61 -5.51
N LEU A 147 3.12 -11.77 -6.54
CA LEU A 147 1.88 -11.54 -7.27
C LEU A 147 1.40 -12.81 -7.98
N LYS A 148 2.29 -13.59 -8.58
CA LYS A 148 1.95 -14.77 -9.37
C LYS A 148 1.12 -15.79 -8.59
N ARG A 149 1.38 -15.97 -7.29
CA ARG A 149 0.64 -16.95 -6.49
C ARG A 149 -0.85 -16.62 -6.39
N TRP A 150 -1.23 -15.36 -6.54
CA TRP A 150 -2.62 -14.93 -6.50
C TRP A 150 -3.33 -15.09 -7.84
N GLN A 151 -2.56 -15.32 -8.91
CA GLN A 151 -3.06 -15.48 -10.27
C GLN A 151 -3.30 -16.95 -10.65
N GLU A 152 -2.87 -17.87 -9.81
CA GLU A 152 -3.05 -19.32 -10.00
C GLU A 152 -4.38 -19.84 -9.47
#